data_d1b00b2d76afc0c867e4ee0944210b31
#
_entry.id   d1b00b2d76afc0c867e4ee0944210b31
#
_cell.length_a   1.000
_cell.length_b   1.000
_cell.length_c   1.000
_cell.angle_alpha   90.00
_cell.angle_beta   90.00
_cell.angle_gamma   90.00
#
_symmetry.space_group_name_H-M   'P 1'
#
loop_
_entity.id
_entity.type
_entity.pdbx_description
1 polymer ?
#
loop_
_entity_poly.entity_id
_entity_poly.type
_entity_poly.pdbx_seq_one_letter_code
_entity_poly.pdbx_strand_id
1 'polypeptide(L)'
;MNLSPTVFAIPFFALMIAVETYFSVRKEENYDRKDVWTNIALGFGSAVFGAVFGLFQGVIYNFIYENAAPYQMPMHAWWAWVILLFVDDFAYYWFHRASHEIRFFWNFHVVHHSSNQYNLSVAVRQSWFSGTAHWIFYVSVAFLGFPLWSFVFMHGLNLIYQFWIHTKTVKKLPAFIEYIFNTPSHHRVHHGVNNVYLDKNYAGIFIFWDRILGTFVGEDETPRYGIIKPINSYNWLWINTHGWFEMFEAMKKQKTFLGKIRCVFGSPNMEF
;
A
#
# COMPACT_ATOMS: atom_id res chain seq x y z
N MET A 1 -14.77 -12.24 -16.78
CA MET A 1 -13.80 -11.53 -15.91
C MET A 1 -14.60 -10.80 -14.84
N ASN A 2 -14.45 -11.16 -13.57
CA ASN A 2 -15.05 -10.39 -12.48
C ASN A 2 -14.13 -9.17 -12.24
N LEU A 3 -14.61 -7.96 -12.59
CA LEU A 3 -13.87 -6.73 -12.34
C LEU A 3 -13.77 -6.47 -10.84
N SER A 4 -12.62 -5.99 -10.38
CA SER A 4 -12.45 -5.55 -8.99
C SER A 4 -13.40 -4.40 -8.68
N PRO A 5 -13.99 -4.33 -7.46
CA PRO A 5 -14.78 -3.20 -7.01
C PRO A 5 -14.09 -1.84 -7.16
N THR A 6 -12.76 -1.80 -7.09
CA THR A 6 -11.97 -0.58 -7.30
C THR A 6 -12.22 0.08 -8.65
N VAL A 7 -12.48 -0.72 -9.72
CA VAL A 7 -12.78 -0.17 -11.05
C VAL A 7 -14.05 0.68 -11.03
N PHE A 8 -15.07 0.23 -10.30
CA PHE A 8 -16.33 0.98 -10.12
C PHE A 8 -16.17 2.19 -9.20
N ALA A 9 -15.18 2.17 -8.31
CA ALA A 9 -14.87 3.27 -7.40
C ALA A 9 -14.06 4.41 -8.06
N ILE A 10 -13.44 4.21 -9.24
CA ILE A 10 -12.61 5.22 -9.91
C ILE A 10 -13.32 6.57 -10.08
N PRO A 11 -14.58 6.66 -10.56
CA PRO A 11 -15.27 7.95 -10.67
C PRO A 11 -15.45 8.66 -9.33
N PHE A 12 -15.73 7.89 -8.27
CA PHE A 12 -15.83 8.41 -6.91
C PHE A 12 -14.47 8.92 -6.40
N PHE A 13 -13.39 8.19 -6.62
CA PHE A 13 -12.04 8.63 -6.26
C PHE A 13 -11.67 9.93 -6.98
N ALA A 14 -11.93 10.02 -8.28
CA ALA A 14 -11.67 11.22 -9.06
C ALA A 14 -12.47 12.43 -8.54
N LEU A 15 -13.75 12.24 -8.22
CA LEU A 15 -14.60 13.27 -7.63
C LEU A 15 -14.05 13.75 -6.28
N MET A 16 -13.73 12.83 -5.38
CA MET A 16 -13.24 13.16 -4.04
C MET A 16 -11.88 13.87 -4.07
N ILE A 17 -10.96 13.44 -4.95
CA ILE A 17 -9.69 14.14 -5.19
C ILE A 17 -9.95 15.56 -5.71
N ALA A 18 -10.86 15.73 -6.67
CA ALA A 18 -11.19 17.04 -7.22
C ALA A 18 -11.80 17.97 -6.15
N VAL A 19 -12.70 17.46 -5.31
CA VAL A 19 -13.34 18.19 -4.20
C VAL A 19 -12.30 18.61 -3.18
N GLU A 20 -11.44 17.69 -2.69
CA GLU A 20 -10.38 18.02 -1.73
C GLU A 20 -9.41 19.05 -2.32
N THR A 21 -8.98 18.87 -3.57
CA THR A 21 -8.12 19.82 -4.29
C THR A 21 -8.73 21.20 -4.36
N TYR A 22 -10.02 21.30 -4.72
CA TYR A 22 -10.73 22.58 -4.82
C TYR A 22 -10.75 23.33 -3.48
N PHE A 23 -11.07 22.64 -2.38
CA PHE A 23 -11.11 23.27 -1.06
C PHE A 23 -9.72 23.62 -0.52
N SER A 24 -8.71 22.78 -0.73
CA SER A 24 -7.33 23.05 -0.29
C SER A 24 -6.73 24.26 -1.02
N VAL A 25 -6.97 24.38 -2.32
CA VAL A 25 -6.53 25.55 -3.10
C VAL A 25 -7.23 26.83 -2.63
N ARG A 26 -8.53 26.77 -2.31
CA ARG A 26 -9.27 27.94 -1.80
C ARG A 26 -8.84 28.38 -0.40
N LYS A 27 -8.35 27.47 0.42
CA LYS A 27 -7.83 27.78 1.78
C LYS A 27 -6.38 28.25 1.76
N GLU A 28 -5.79 28.46 0.58
CA GLU A 28 -4.38 28.82 0.42
C GLU A 28 -3.43 27.86 1.15
N GLU A 29 -3.84 26.61 1.36
CA GLU A 29 -2.95 25.56 1.83
C GLU A 29 -1.83 25.38 0.79
N ASN A 30 -0.63 25.06 1.27
CA ASN A 30 0.51 24.77 0.37
C ASN A 30 0.24 23.48 -0.42
N TYR A 31 -0.52 23.62 -1.51
CA TYR A 31 -1.05 22.52 -2.32
C TYR A 31 -0.32 22.45 -3.67
N ASP A 32 0.51 21.42 -3.84
CA ASP A 32 1.27 21.25 -5.07
C ASP A 32 0.46 20.52 -6.15
N ARG A 33 -0.06 21.29 -7.11
CA ARG A 33 -0.81 20.74 -8.26
C ARG A 33 0.02 19.78 -9.12
N LYS A 34 1.35 19.99 -9.21
CA LYS A 34 2.22 19.07 -9.98
C LYS A 34 2.32 17.73 -9.30
N ASP A 35 2.38 17.71 -7.95
CA ASP A 35 2.37 16.46 -7.19
C ASP A 35 1.05 15.69 -7.40
N VAL A 36 -0.10 16.37 -7.37
CA VAL A 36 -1.42 15.74 -7.63
C VAL A 36 -1.48 15.10 -9.02
N TRP A 37 -1.04 15.80 -10.07
CA TRP A 37 -1.00 15.23 -11.41
C TRP A 37 -0.01 14.07 -11.51
N THR A 38 1.12 14.16 -10.83
CA THR A 38 2.09 13.05 -10.72
C THR A 38 1.46 11.83 -10.05
N ASN A 39 0.71 12.02 -8.97
CA ASN A 39 0.01 10.94 -8.25
C ASN A 39 -1.00 10.24 -9.17
N ILE A 40 -1.83 11.02 -9.89
CA ILE A 40 -2.83 10.50 -10.82
C ILE A 40 -2.15 9.71 -11.96
N ALA A 41 -1.06 10.25 -12.54
CA ALA A 41 -0.35 9.60 -13.62
C ALA A 41 0.32 8.28 -13.18
N LEU A 42 0.91 8.26 -11.97
CA LEU A 42 1.46 7.04 -11.38
C LEU A 42 0.36 6.00 -11.12
N GLY A 43 -0.80 6.44 -10.61
CA GLY A 43 -1.96 5.57 -10.40
C GLY A 43 -2.52 4.99 -11.70
N PHE A 44 -2.63 5.79 -12.74
CA PHE A 44 -3.06 5.32 -14.06
C PHE A 44 -2.08 4.27 -14.62
N GLY A 45 -0.78 4.55 -14.60
CA GLY A 45 0.23 3.59 -15.02
C GLY A 45 0.17 2.30 -14.19
N SER A 46 0.03 2.41 -12.85
CA SER A 46 -0.13 1.24 -11.97
C SER A 46 -1.36 0.41 -12.32
N ALA A 47 -2.48 1.03 -12.68
CA ALA A 47 -3.69 0.31 -13.10
C ALA A 47 -3.47 -0.46 -14.41
N VAL A 48 -2.77 0.15 -15.40
CA VAL A 48 -2.46 -0.49 -16.69
C VAL A 48 -1.52 -1.69 -16.49
N PHE A 49 -0.39 -1.49 -15.80
CA PHE A 49 0.57 -2.57 -15.52
C PHE A 49 -0.05 -3.63 -14.60
N GLY A 50 -0.84 -3.22 -13.60
CA GLY A 50 -1.55 -4.11 -12.69
C GLY A 50 -2.54 -5.02 -13.41
N ALA A 51 -3.23 -4.54 -14.46
CA ALA A 51 -4.10 -5.37 -15.29
C ALA A 51 -3.30 -6.46 -16.03
N VAL A 52 -2.13 -6.12 -16.56
CA VAL A 52 -1.26 -7.08 -17.26
C VAL A 52 -0.69 -8.13 -16.28
N PHE A 53 -0.11 -7.70 -15.16
CA PHE A 53 0.43 -8.60 -14.15
C PHE A 53 -0.65 -9.43 -13.46
N GLY A 54 -1.86 -8.85 -13.29
CA GLY A 54 -3.00 -9.53 -12.69
C GLY A 54 -3.46 -10.76 -13.46
N LEU A 55 -3.33 -10.77 -14.79
CA LEU A 55 -3.62 -11.96 -15.60
C LEU A 55 -2.68 -13.12 -15.24
N PHE A 56 -1.39 -12.83 -15.14
CA PHE A 56 -0.38 -13.84 -14.76
C PHE A 56 -0.56 -14.33 -13.32
N GLN A 57 -0.81 -13.40 -12.40
CA GLN A 57 -1.08 -13.73 -11.00
C GLN A 57 -2.33 -14.58 -10.84
N GLY A 58 -3.38 -14.28 -11.61
CA GLY A 58 -4.63 -15.04 -11.61
C GLY A 58 -4.41 -16.50 -12.02
N VAL A 59 -3.51 -16.77 -12.98
CA VAL A 59 -3.14 -18.15 -13.37
C VAL A 59 -2.48 -18.88 -12.20
N ILE A 60 -1.49 -18.25 -11.53
CA ILE A 60 -0.80 -18.85 -10.38
C ILE A 60 -1.78 -19.07 -9.23
N TYR A 61 -2.62 -18.08 -8.94
CA TYR A 61 -3.60 -18.16 -7.87
C TYR A 61 -4.56 -19.33 -8.09
N ASN A 62 -5.15 -19.43 -9.28
CA ASN A 62 -6.07 -20.51 -9.61
C ASN A 62 -5.37 -21.87 -9.58
N PHE A 63 -4.13 -21.97 -10.06
CA PHE A 63 -3.35 -23.21 -9.97
C PHE A 63 -3.22 -23.68 -8.51
N ILE A 64 -2.91 -22.78 -7.57
CA ILE A 64 -2.79 -23.11 -6.14
C ILE A 64 -4.14 -23.48 -5.56
N TYR A 65 -5.17 -22.68 -5.87
CA TYR A 65 -6.54 -22.94 -5.42
C TYR A 65 -7.07 -24.32 -5.86
N GLU A 66 -6.81 -24.71 -7.09
CA GLU A 66 -7.30 -25.97 -7.66
C GLU A 66 -6.50 -27.19 -7.22
N ASN A 67 -5.17 -27.04 -7.00
CA ASN A 67 -4.28 -28.18 -6.81
C ASN A 67 -3.69 -28.30 -5.39
N ALA A 68 -3.68 -27.21 -4.60
CA ALA A 68 -3.03 -27.22 -3.30
C ALA A 68 -3.99 -26.85 -2.14
N ALA A 69 -5.15 -26.25 -2.40
CA ALA A 69 -6.10 -25.94 -1.34
C ALA A 69 -6.73 -27.22 -0.78
N PRO A 70 -6.62 -27.48 0.54
CA PRO A 70 -7.17 -28.68 1.16
C PRO A 70 -8.69 -28.69 1.22
N TYR A 71 -9.31 -27.53 1.06
CA TYR A 71 -10.75 -27.32 1.13
C TYR A 71 -11.14 -26.12 0.27
N GLN A 72 -12.33 -26.14 -0.34
CA GLN A 72 -12.87 -25.01 -1.07
C GLN A 72 -13.91 -24.29 -0.23
N MET A 73 -13.67 -22.99 0.05
CA MET A 73 -14.55 -22.20 0.90
C MET A 73 -15.93 -22.01 0.28
N PRO A 74 -17.01 -22.27 1.04
CA PRO A 74 -18.38 -22.16 0.55
C PRO A 74 -18.83 -20.69 0.52
N MET A 75 -18.52 -19.98 -0.57
CA MET A 75 -18.79 -18.54 -0.69
C MET A 75 -20.28 -18.15 -0.74
N HIS A 76 -21.20 -19.13 -0.72
CA HIS A 76 -22.62 -18.91 -0.45
C HIS A 76 -22.94 -18.67 1.04
N ALA A 77 -22.01 -19.05 1.95
CA ALA A 77 -22.15 -18.84 3.38
C ALA A 77 -21.56 -17.49 3.81
N TRP A 78 -22.31 -16.69 4.57
CA TRP A 78 -21.87 -15.36 5.01
C TRP A 78 -20.57 -15.37 5.85
N TRP A 79 -20.36 -16.39 6.66
CA TRP A 79 -19.18 -16.52 7.50
C TRP A 79 -17.88 -16.69 6.69
N ALA A 80 -17.95 -17.28 5.49
CA ALA A 80 -16.79 -17.38 4.61
C ALA A 80 -16.27 -16.00 4.19
N TRP A 81 -17.17 -15.04 3.98
CA TRP A 81 -16.82 -13.65 3.70
C TRP A 81 -16.17 -12.94 4.90
N VAL A 82 -16.67 -13.23 6.10
CA VAL A 82 -16.06 -12.69 7.33
C VAL A 82 -14.63 -13.21 7.50
N ILE A 83 -14.43 -14.52 7.31
CA ILE A 83 -13.08 -15.10 7.35
C ILE A 83 -12.18 -14.48 6.27
N LEU A 84 -12.69 -14.35 5.04
CA LEU A 84 -11.92 -13.76 3.94
C LEU A 84 -11.52 -12.32 4.24
N LEU A 85 -12.39 -11.50 4.85
CA LEU A 85 -12.09 -10.15 5.26
C LEU A 85 -10.85 -10.10 6.20
N PHE A 86 -10.84 -10.94 7.21
CA PHE A 86 -9.70 -10.98 8.15
C PHE A 86 -8.43 -11.57 7.52
N VAL A 87 -8.58 -12.59 6.68
CA VAL A 87 -7.44 -13.22 5.99
C VAL A 87 -6.80 -12.26 4.98
N ASP A 88 -7.61 -11.54 4.20
CA ASP A 88 -7.13 -10.54 3.24
C ASP A 88 -6.42 -9.38 3.96
N ASP A 89 -7.04 -8.85 5.01
CA ASP A 89 -6.46 -7.73 5.76
C ASP A 89 -5.19 -8.11 6.52
N PHE A 90 -5.11 -9.35 7.02
CA PHE A 90 -3.89 -9.88 7.64
C PHE A 90 -2.77 -10.11 6.61
N ALA A 91 -3.11 -10.63 5.43
CA ALA A 91 -2.15 -10.76 4.33
C ALA A 91 -1.65 -9.39 3.86
N TYR A 92 -2.55 -8.40 3.80
CA TYR A 92 -2.20 -7.01 3.52
C TYR A 92 -1.24 -6.45 4.58
N TYR A 93 -1.50 -6.65 5.88
CA TYR A 93 -0.61 -6.21 6.95
C TYR A 93 0.83 -6.73 6.74
N TRP A 94 1.00 -8.02 6.46
CA TRP A 94 2.33 -8.61 6.25
C TRP A 94 3.00 -8.12 4.95
N PHE A 95 2.23 -7.97 3.88
CA PHE A 95 2.72 -7.34 2.65
C PHE A 95 3.22 -5.93 2.92
N HIS A 96 2.42 -5.12 3.61
CA HIS A 96 2.71 -3.73 3.90
C HIS A 96 3.92 -3.58 4.83
N ARG A 97 3.96 -4.38 5.90
CA ARG A 97 5.10 -4.46 6.80
C ARG A 97 6.40 -4.86 6.09
N ALA A 98 6.37 -5.92 5.28
CA ALA A 98 7.51 -6.33 4.49
C ALA A 98 7.96 -5.24 3.51
N SER A 99 7.00 -4.46 2.96
CA SER A 99 7.28 -3.35 2.06
C SER A 99 8.00 -2.19 2.75
N HIS A 100 7.96 -2.08 4.07
CA HIS A 100 8.72 -1.12 4.85
C HIS A 100 10.04 -1.68 5.41
N GLU A 101 10.05 -2.94 5.83
CA GLU A 101 11.17 -3.54 6.54
C GLU A 101 12.20 -4.20 5.61
N ILE A 102 11.84 -4.50 4.34
CA ILE A 102 12.71 -5.19 3.37
C ILE A 102 12.92 -4.31 2.14
N ARG A 103 14.17 -3.95 1.84
CA ARG A 103 14.53 -3.03 0.75
C ARG A 103 13.97 -3.46 -0.62
N PHE A 104 13.98 -4.73 -0.94
CA PHE A 104 13.40 -5.24 -2.19
C PHE A 104 11.93 -4.81 -2.36
N PHE A 105 11.11 -5.02 -1.34
CA PHE A 105 9.70 -4.64 -1.36
C PHE A 105 9.50 -3.13 -1.21
N TRP A 106 10.37 -2.46 -0.43
CA TRP A 106 10.36 -1.01 -0.32
C TRP A 106 10.54 -0.31 -1.67
N ASN A 107 11.35 -0.85 -2.58
CA ASN A 107 11.53 -0.28 -3.91
C ASN A 107 10.23 -0.16 -4.73
N PHE A 108 9.22 -0.97 -4.44
CA PHE A 108 7.88 -0.79 -4.99
C PHE A 108 7.08 0.23 -4.17
N HIS A 109 7.22 0.24 -2.86
CA HIS A 109 6.38 1.00 -1.95
C HIS A 109 6.86 2.44 -1.72
N VAL A 110 8.15 2.69 -1.88
CA VAL A 110 8.74 4.04 -1.79
C VAL A 110 8.09 5.05 -2.74
N VAL A 111 7.55 4.61 -3.87
CA VAL A 111 6.78 5.42 -4.81
C VAL A 111 5.59 6.07 -4.09
N HIS A 112 4.86 5.28 -3.29
CA HIS A 112 3.71 5.71 -2.53
C HIS A 112 4.08 6.74 -1.45
N HIS A 113 5.16 6.52 -0.72
CA HIS A 113 5.64 7.41 0.35
C HIS A 113 6.41 8.65 -0.14
N SER A 114 6.78 8.72 -1.41
CA SER A 114 7.70 9.75 -1.92
C SER A 114 7.08 11.12 -2.17
N SER A 115 5.76 11.29 -1.98
CA SER A 115 5.13 12.62 -2.01
C SER A 115 5.43 13.40 -0.72
N ASN A 116 5.84 14.67 -0.86
CA ASN A 116 5.96 15.59 0.27
C ASN A 116 4.59 16.18 0.68
N GLN A 117 3.53 15.87 -0.07
CA GLN A 117 2.16 16.21 0.24
C GLN A 117 1.43 15.00 0.84
N TYR A 118 0.36 15.27 1.58
CA TYR A 118 -0.53 14.22 2.05
C TYR A 118 -1.98 14.64 1.84
N ASN A 119 -2.66 13.97 0.92
CA ASN A 119 -4.04 14.22 0.51
C ASN A 119 -4.57 12.98 -0.23
N LEU A 120 -5.85 12.98 -0.61
CA LEU A 120 -6.50 11.83 -1.25
C LEU A 120 -5.80 11.37 -2.55
N SER A 121 -5.10 12.25 -3.26
CA SER A 121 -4.37 11.84 -4.46
C SER A 121 -3.20 10.94 -4.17
N VAL A 122 -2.64 10.97 -2.95
CA VAL A 122 -1.55 10.07 -2.53
C VAL A 122 -2.02 8.62 -2.48
N ALA A 123 -3.30 8.36 -2.18
CA ALA A 123 -3.86 7.01 -2.21
C ALA A 123 -3.68 6.31 -3.56
N VAL A 124 -3.75 7.07 -4.65
CA VAL A 124 -3.57 6.53 -6.01
C VAL A 124 -2.11 6.57 -6.50
N ARG A 125 -1.18 7.14 -5.73
CA ARG A 125 0.25 7.16 -6.03
C ARG A 125 0.86 5.77 -5.81
N GLN A 126 0.89 4.94 -6.85
CA GLN A 126 1.32 3.55 -6.77
C GLN A 126 2.42 3.24 -7.78
N SER A 127 3.32 2.30 -7.43
CA SER A 127 4.34 1.82 -8.36
C SER A 127 3.71 1.03 -9.50
N TRP A 128 4.24 1.22 -10.70
CA TRP A 128 3.85 0.45 -11.89
C TRP A 128 4.21 -1.03 -11.78
N PHE A 129 5.18 -1.36 -10.95
CA PHE A 129 5.75 -2.71 -10.82
C PHE A 129 5.32 -3.46 -9.55
N SER A 130 4.51 -2.85 -8.67
CA SER A 130 4.09 -3.49 -7.41
C SER A 130 3.42 -4.84 -7.64
N GLY A 131 2.65 -4.98 -8.73
CA GLY A 131 2.03 -6.22 -9.13
C GLY A 131 3.00 -7.40 -9.33
N THR A 132 4.30 -7.18 -9.53
CA THR A 132 5.25 -8.28 -9.74
C THR A 132 5.60 -9.05 -8.47
N ALA A 133 5.42 -8.49 -7.30
CA ALA A 133 5.88 -9.08 -6.03
C ALA A 133 4.81 -9.22 -4.96
N HIS A 134 3.81 -8.34 -4.90
CA HIS A 134 2.84 -8.35 -3.79
C HIS A 134 2.00 -9.64 -3.71
N TRP A 135 1.74 -10.30 -4.85
CA TRP A 135 0.94 -11.52 -4.92
C TRP A 135 1.46 -12.67 -4.04
N ILE A 136 2.76 -12.68 -3.73
CA ILE A 136 3.39 -13.70 -2.87
C ILE A 136 2.70 -13.79 -1.51
N PHE A 137 2.25 -12.66 -0.96
CA PHE A 137 1.55 -12.61 0.33
C PHE A 137 0.12 -13.13 0.25
N TYR A 138 -0.49 -13.10 -0.93
CA TYR A 138 -1.88 -13.54 -1.15
C TYR A 138 -2.01 -14.99 -1.64
N VAL A 139 -0.89 -15.68 -1.88
CA VAL A 139 -0.87 -17.13 -2.15
C VAL A 139 -1.55 -17.91 -1.01
N SER A 140 -1.38 -17.45 0.24
CA SER A 140 -2.03 -18.04 1.40
C SER A 140 -3.57 -18.01 1.31
N VAL A 141 -4.15 -16.99 0.69
CA VAL A 141 -5.61 -16.87 0.50
C VAL A 141 -6.12 -17.95 -0.46
N ALA A 142 -5.37 -18.20 -1.56
CA ALA A 142 -5.67 -19.29 -2.49
C ALA A 142 -5.56 -20.66 -1.81
N PHE A 143 -4.47 -20.88 -1.04
CA PHE A 143 -4.23 -22.12 -0.31
C PHE A 143 -5.30 -22.39 0.74
N LEU A 144 -5.85 -21.35 1.39
CA LEU A 144 -6.99 -21.47 2.31
C LEU A 144 -8.34 -21.76 1.62
N GLY A 145 -8.35 -21.90 0.28
CA GLY A 145 -9.49 -22.35 -0.50
C GLY A 145 -10.48 -21.24 -0.90
N PHE A 146 -10.05 -19.98 -0.88
CA PHE A 146 -10.89 -18.90 -1.41
C PHE A 146 -10.71 -18.77 -2.92
N PRO A 147 -11.81 -18.79 -3.72
CA PRO A 147 -11.69 -18.65 -5.17
C PRO A 147 -11.26 -17.24 -5.56
N LEU A 148 -10.52 -17.11 -6.67
CA LEU A 148 -9.93 -15.87 -7.15
C LEU A 148 -10.93 -14.70 -7.19
N TRP A 149 -12.15 -14.92 -7.66
CA TRP A 149 -13.18 -13.88 -7.77
C TRP A 149 -13.55 -13.27 -6.41
N SER A 150 -13.65 -14.10 -5.35
CA SER A 150 -13.97 -13.64 -3.99
C SER A 150 -12.80 -12.85 -3.39
N PHE A 151 -11.57 -13.32 -3.62
CA PHE A 151 -10.36 -12.58 -3.23
C PHE A 151 -10.29 -11.21 -3.93
N VAL A 152 -10.45 -11.16 -5.26
CA VAL A 152 -10.42 -9.89 -6.03
C VAL A 152 -11.50 -8.92 -5.53
N PHE A 153 -12.68 -9.43 -5.17
CA PHE A 153 -13.74 -8.62 -4.60
C PHE A 153 -13.36 -8.08 -3.21
N MET A 154 -12.93 -8.93 -2.29
CA MET A 154 -12.61 -8.53 -0.92
C MET A 154 -11.39 -7.59 -0.88
N HIS A 155 -10.33 -7.93 -1.61
CA HIS A 155 -9.16 -7.09 -1.73
C HIS A 155 -9.48 -5.71 -2.34
N GLY A 156 -10.40 -5.69 -3.33
CA GLY A 156 -10.91 -4.44 -3.88
C GLY A 156 -11.63 -3.58 -2.85
N LEU A 157 -12.41 -4.17 -1.94
CA LEU A 157 -13.05 -3.45 -0.83
C LEU A 157 -12.02 -2.91 0.17
N ASN A 158 -10.98 -3.70 0.48
CA ASN A 158 -9.87 -3.28 1.34
C ASN A 158 -9.17 -2.04 0.75
N LEU A 159 -8.86 -2.04 -0.55
CA LEU A 159 -8.24 -0.89 -1.22
C LEU A 159 -9.18 0.34 -1.28
N ILE A 160 -10.49 0.14 -1.45
CA ILE A 160 -11.47 1.24 -1.38
C ILE A 160 -11.50 1.84 0.02
N TYR A 161 -11.46 1.00 1.06
CA TYR A 161 -11.36 1.48 2.43
C TYR A 161 -10.11 2.33 2.63
N GLN A 162 -8.97 1.90 2.12
CA GLN A 162 -7.71 2.62 2.29
C GLN A 162 -7.67 3.97 1.56
N PHE A 163 -8.49 4.20 0.54
CA PHE A 163 -8.51 5.48 -0.16
C PHE A 163 -8.85 6.65 0.77
N TRP A 164 -9.92 6.55 1.55
CA TRP A 164 -10.41 7.68 2.35
C TRP A 164 -9.52 8.02 3.55
N ILE A 165 -8.65 7.10 4.00
CA ILE A 165 -7.75 7.39 5.12
C ILE A 165 -6.57 8.29 4.73
N HIS A 166 -6.34 8.54 3.44
CA HIS A 166 -5.27 9.42 2.92
C HIS A 166 -5.65 10.90 2.93
N THR A 167 -6.12 11.42 4.06
CA THR A 167 -6.51 12.85 4.16
C THR A 167 -6.10 13.48 5.48
N LYS A 168 -5.81 14.79 5.42
CA LYS A 168 -5.63 15.65 6.60
C LYS A 168 -6.96 16.25 7.10
N THR A 169 -8.01 16.16 6.31
CA THR A 169 -9.29 16.80 6.59
C THR A 169 -10.01 16.15 7.76
N VAL A 170 -10.00 14.82 7.84
CA VAL A 170 -10.57 14.05 8.93
C VAL A 170 -9.56 13.95 10.07
N LYS A 171 -9.91 14.49 11.23
CA LYS A 171 -9.09 14.44 12.45
C LYS A 171 -9.24 13.08 13.15
N LYS A 172 -8.83 12.96 14.41
CA LYS A 172 -9.09 11.76 15.21
C LYS A 172 -10.59 11.48 15.31
N LEU A 173 -10.94 10.22 15.12
CA LEU A 173 -12.30 9.72 15.31
C LEU A 173 -12.55 9.32 16.76
N PRO A 174 -13.80 8.98 17.15
CA PRO A 174 -14.09 8.45 18.49
C PRO A 174 -13.21 7.25 18.86
N ALA A 175 -12.81 7.16 20.13
CA ALA A 175 -11.80 6.22 20.62
C ALA A 175 -12.09 4.75 20.27
N PHE A 176 -13.36 4.33 20.25
CA PHE A 176 -13.72 2.95 19.89
C PHE A 176 -13.45 2.63 18.41
N ILE A 177 -13.59 3.63 17.51
CA ILE A 177 -13.27 3.49 16.08
C ILE A 177 -11.74 3.42 15.91
N GLU A 178 -11.02 4.36 16.55
CA GLU A 178 -9.55 4.41 16.56
C GLU A 178 -8.91 3.15 17.17
N TYR A 179 -9.63 2.45 18.05
CA TYR A 179 -9.12 1.22 18.67
C TYR A 179 -9.15 0.02 17.71
N ILE A 180 -10.18 -0.05 16.86
CA ILE A 180 -10.45 -1.21 15.98
C ILE A 180 -9.94 -0.97 14.56
N PHE A 181 -10.22 0.20 13.99
CA PHE A 181 -10.02 0.50 12.58
C PHE A 181 -8.79 1.36 12.31
N ASN A 182 -8.15 1.14 11.17
CA ASN A 182 -7.18 2.07 10.63
C ASN A 182 -7.90 3.34 10.15
N THR A 183 -7.54 4.47 10.71
CA THR A 183 -8.19 5.77 10.47
C THR A 183 -7.23 6.77 9.82
N PRO A 184 -7.70 7.93 9.35
CA PRO A 184 -6.80 8.95 8.84
C PRO A 184 -5.70 9.35 9.82
N SER A 185 -5.97 9.37 11.14
CA SER A 185 -4.95 9.71 12.14
C SER A 185 -3.82 8.66 12.19
N HIS A 186 -4.16 7.39 12.10
CA HIS A 186 -3.17 6.29 12.08
C HIS A 186 -2.37 6.29 10.78
N HIS A 187 -3.03 6.57 9.65
CA HIS A 187 -2.38 6.52 8.35
C HIS A 187 -1.52 7.76 8.10
N ARG A 188 -1.84 8.92 8.71
CA ARG A 188 -0.93 10.07 8.75
C ARG A 188 0.37 9.76 9.50
N VAL A 189 0.30 9.01 10.60
CA VAL A 189 1.48 8.49 11.32
C VAL A 189 2.28 7.58 10.41
N HIS A 190 1.62 6.64 9.72
CA HIS A 190 2.25 5.71 8.79
C HIS A 190 3.06 6.41 7.69
N HIS A 191 2.52 7.49 7.11
CA HIS A 191 3.22 8.31 6.12
C HIS A 191 4.21 9.33 6.72
N GLY A 192 4.30 9.41 8.05
CA GLY A 192 5.16 10.36 8.74
C GLY A 192 6.63 9.94 8.72
N VAL A 193 7.54 10.88 8.38
CA VAL A 193 9.00 10.69 8.48
C VAL A 193 9.58 11.16 9.83
N ASN A 194 8.73 11.46 10.80
CA ASN A 194 9.15 11.71 12.18
C ASN A 194 9.80 10.41 12.74
N ASN A 195 10.88 10.52 13.49
CA ASN A 195 11.61 9.35 14.00
C ASN A 195 10.73 8.35 14.76
N VAL A 196 9.73 8.86 15.51
CA VAL A 196 8.78 8.04 16.27
C VAL A 196 7.74 7.34 15.39
N TYR A 197 7.58 7.74 14.14
CA TYR A 197 6.58 7.24 13.18
C TYR A 197 7.15 6.28 12.15
N LEU A 198 8.47 6.23 12.00
CA LEU A 198 9.11 5.34 11.03
C LEU A 198 8.76 3.89 11.33
N ASP A 199 8.37 3.17 10.29
CA ASP A 199 8.05 1.75 10.33
C ASP A 199 6.93 1.43 11.35
N LYS A 200 5.82 2.20 11.32
CA LYS A 200 4.63 2.06 12.16
C LYS A 200 3.33 2.01 11.36
N ASN A 201 2.30 1.42 11.97
CA ASN A 201 0.90 1.42 11.50
C ASN A 201 0.70 0.84 10.09
N TYR A 202 0.98 -0.44 9.92
CA TYR A 202 0.91 -1.13 8.61
C TYR A 202 -0.48 -1.63 8.21
N ALA A 203 -1.49 -1.51 9.09
CA ALA A 203 -2.81 -2.07 8.85
C ALA A 203 -3.50 -1.53 7.58
N GLY A 204 -4.27 -2.37 6.92
CA GLY A 204 -5.23 -1.98 5.88
C GLY A 204 -6.51 -1.42 6.49
N ILE A 205 -7.38 -2.30 6.96
CA ILE A 205 -8.66 -1.96 7.59
C ILE A 205 -8.56 -1.93 9.12
N PHE A 206 -7.96 -2.96 9.72
CA PHE A 206 -8.00 -3.17 11.17
C PHE A 206 -6.67 -2.86 11.86
N ILE A 207 -6.63 -1.74 12.59
CA ILE A 207 -5.43 -1.29 13.33
C ILE A 207 -5.05 -2.23 14.49
N PHE A 208 -5.92 -3.12 14.89
CA PHE A 208 -5.60 -4.08 15.97
C PHE A 208 -4.46 -5.04 15.58
N TRP A 209 -4.18 -5.26 14.27
CA TRP A 209 -2.98 -6.00 13.87
C TRP A 209 -1.70 -5.34 14.36
N ASP A 210 -1.61 -4.01 14.17
CA ASP A 210 -0.47 -3.24 14.68
C ASP A 210 -0.37 -3.28 16.20
N ARG A 211 -1.52 -3.23 16.89
CA ARG A 211 -1.56 -3.33 18.35
C ARG A 211 -1.08 -4.69 18.85
N ILE A 212 -1.53 -5.78 18.24
CA ILE A 212 -1.15 -7.15 18.62
C ILE A 212 0.32 -7.41 18.29
N LEU A 213 0.82 -6.90 17.15
CA LEU A 213 2.16 -7.17 16.65
C LEU A 213 3.20 -6.10 17.03
N GLY A 214 2.82 -5.11 17.88
CA GLY A 214 3.72 -4.13 18.48
C GLY A 214 4.20 -3.02 17.54
N THR A 215 3.50 -2.78 16.45
CA THR A 215 3.84 -1.74 15.44
C THR A 215 2.94 -0.50 15.52
N PHE A 216 2.01 -0.45 16.49
CA PHE A 216 1.10 0.67 16.66
C PHE A 216 1.75 1.88 17.32
N VAL A 217 1.53 3.07 16.73
CA VAL A 217 1.81 4.38 17.33
C VAL A 217 0.67 5.34 17.05
N GLY A 218 0.24 6.09 18.05
CA GLY A 218 -0.77 7.16 17.90
C GLY A 218 -0.21 8.43 17.27
N GLU A 219 -1.10 9.31 16.77
CA GLU A 219 -0.72 10.62 16.24
C GLU A 219 -0.55 11.62 17.41
N ASP A 220 0.68 11.75 17.91
CA ASP A 220 1.03 12.64 19.03
C ASP A 220 1.82 13.87 18.57
N GLU A 221 2.52 13.79 17.43
CA GLU A 221 3.23 14.90 16.80
C GLU A 221 2.61 15.21 15.43
N THR A 222 2.78 16.42 14.94
CA THR A 222 2.41 16.75 13.55
C THR A 222 3.28 15.96 12.56
N PRO A 223 2.71 15.08 11.72
CA PRO A 223 3.46 14.30 10.77
C PRO A 223 4.13 15.17 9.70
N ARG A 224 5.39 14.87 9.40
CA ARG A 224 6.10 15.38 8.24
C ARG A 224 6.12 14.30 7.17
N TYR A 225 5.75 14.65 5.93
CA TYR A 225 5.56 13.68 4.86
C TYR A 225 6.72 13.64 3.88
N GLY A 226 6.78 12.58 3.10
CA GLY A 226 7.84 12.28 2.15
C GLY A 226 8.66 11.05 2.57
N ILE A 227 9.91 11.02 2.13
CA ILE A 227 10.89 9.99 2.52
C ILE A 227 12.14 10.65 3.11
N ILE A 228 12.94 9.89 3.86
CA ILE A 228 14.14 10.40 4.56
C ILE A 228 15.09 11.09 3.59
N LYS A 229 15.25 10.56 2.38
CA LYS A 229 16.03 11.18 1.28
C LYS A 229 15.07 11.61 0.17
N PRO A 230 14.56 12.87 0.17
CA PRO A 230 13.57 13.31 -0.78
C PRO A 230 14.03 13.19 -2.24
N ILE A 231 13.17 12.68 -3.12
CA ILE A 231 13.47 12.51 -4.56
C ILE A 231 13.49 13.88 -5.28
N ASN A 232 12.66 14.83 -4.82
CA ASN A 232 12.46 16.15 -5.43
C ASN A 232 12.25 16.10 -6.96
N SER A 233 11.43 15.17 -7.45
CA SER A 233 11.19 14.94 -8.87
C SER A 233 9.73 14.63 -9.14
N TYR A 234 9.22 15.10 -10.29
CA TYR A 234 7.93 14.74 -10.86
C TYR A 234 8.07 13.78 -12.06
N ASN A 235 9.28 13.32 -12.35
CA ASN A 235 9.52 12.34 -13.41
C ASN A 235 9.03 10.96 -12.98
N TRP A 236 7.97 10.47 -13.59
CA TRP A 236 7.30 9.22 -13.25
C TRP A 236 8.23 8.00 -13.35
N LEU A 237 9.10 7.96 -14.36
CA LEU A 237 10.06 6.86 -14.53
C LEU A 237 11.09 6.89 -13.40
N TRP A 238 11.64 8.06 -13.07
CA TRP A 238 12.59 8.21 -11.98
C TRP A 238 11.97 7.84 -10.63
N ILE A 239 10.73 8.30 -10.36
CA ILE A 239 9.99 7.94 -9.15
C ILE A 239 9.82 6.41 -9.02
N ASN A 240 9.54 5.70 -10.12
CA ASN A 240 9.40 4.23 -10.11
C ASN A 240 10.72 3.47 -10.00
N THR A 241 11.87 4.08 -10.33
CA THR A 241 13.13 3.33 -10.54
C THR A 241 14.27 3.76 -9.61
N HIS A 242 14.22 4.95 -8.98
CA HIS A 242 15.34 5.47 -8.18
C HIS A 242 15.79 4.50 -7.07
N GLY A 243 14.87 3.89 -6.32
CA GLY A 243 15.19 2.94 -5.26
C GLY A 243 15.92 1.69 -5.77
N TRP A 244 15.60 1.24 -6.99
CA TRP A 244 16.30 0.14 -7.65
C TRP A 244 17.73 0.55 -7.99
N PHE A 245 17.94 1.75 -8.54
CA PHE A 245 19.28 2.26 -8.82
C PHE A 245 20.11 2.39 -7.54
N GLU A 246 19.55 2.94 -6.47
CA GLU A 246 20.22 3.04 -5.18
C GLU A 246 20.59 1.66 -4.61
N MET A 247 19.71 0.69 -4.70
CA MET A 247 19.96 -0.69 -4.27
C MET A 247 21.09 -1.33 -5.08
N PHE A 248 21.08 -1.19 -6.42
CA PHE A 248 22.13 -1.74 -7.28
C PHE A 248 23.47 -1.07 -7.04
N GLU A 249 23.53 0.24 -6.84
CA GLU A 249 24.76 0.94 -6.49
C GLU A 249 25.31 0.50 -5.12
N ALA A 250 24.44 0.28 -4.14
CA ALA A 250 24.83 -0.30 -2.86
C ALA A 250 25.42 -1.70 -3.02
N MET A 251 24.79 -2.57 -3.86
CA MET A 251 25.29 -3.91 -4.16
C MET A 251 26.66 -3.90 -4.85
N LYS A 252 26.95 -2.96 -5.76
CA LYS A 252 28.24 -2.83 -6.44
C LYS A 252 29.39 -2.52 -5.46
N LYS A 253 29.11 -1.79 -4.38
CA LYS A 253 30.08 -1.48 -3.34
C LYS A 253 30.43 -2.68 -2.46
N GLN A 254 29.58 -3.73 -2.42
CA GLN A 254 29.79 -4.89 -1.57
C GLN A 254 30.78 -5.89 -2.19
N LYS A 255 31.81 -6.25 -1.43
CA LYS A 255 32.83 -7.23 -1.84
C LYS A 255 32.38 -8.68 -1.66
N THR A 256 31.42 -8.95 -0.79
CA THR A 256 30.97 -10.30 -0.46
C THR A 256 29.57 -10.58 -0.99
N PHE A 257 29.27 -11.83 -1.30
CA PHE A 257 27.92 -12.26 -1.71
C PHE A 257 26.89 -11.99 -0.61
N LEU A 258 27.22 -12.26 0.65
CA LEU A 258 26.35 -11.96 1.79
C LEU A 258 26.07 -10.45 1.92
N GLY A 259 27.07 -9.59 1.68
CA GLY A 259 26.88 -8.14 1.64
C GLY A 259 25.87 -7.73 0.55
N LYS A 260 25.95 -8.33 -0.64
CA LYS A 260 24.97 -8.08 -1.72
C LYS A 260 23.56 -8.56 -1.36
N ILE A 261 23.41 -9.72 -0.71
CA ILE A 261 22.12 -10.20 -0.21
C ILE A 261 21.54 -9.24 0.82
N ARG A 262 22.37 -8.71 1.74
CA ARG A 262 21.93 -7.72 2.72
C ARG A 262 21.45 -6.41 2.07
N CYS A 263 22.03 -6.00 0.94
CA CYS A 263 21.54 -4.82 0.20
C CYS A 263 20.13 -5.04 -0.36
N VAL A 264 19.73 -6.27 -0.65
CA VAL A 264 18.41 -6.62 -1.22
C VAL A 264 17.37 -6.85 -0.12
N PHE A 265 17.71 -7.65 0.88
CA PHE A 265 16.77 -8.13 1.90
C PHE A 265 16.94 -7.47 3.27
N GLY A 266 17.92 -6.60 3.45
CA GLY A 266 18.06 -5.80 4.66
C GLY A 266 17.09 -4.61 4.70
N SER A 267 17.07 -3.90 5.83
CA SER A 267 16.23 -2.71 6.01
C SER A 267 16.58 -1.64 4.96
N PRO A 268 15.57 -0.91 4.41
CA PRO A 268 15.79 0.23 3.52
C PRO A 268 16.68 1.32 4.12
N ASN A 269 16.63 1.47 5.44
CA ASN A 269 17.36 2.49 6.20
C ASN A 269 18.82 2.11 6.51
N MET A 270 19.26 0.90 6.13
CA MET A 270 20.67 0.52 6.28
C MET A 270 21.57 1.34 5.36
N GLU A 271 22.64 1.89 5.92
CA GLU A 271 23.75 2.45 5.15
C GLU A 271 24.69 1.33 4.68
N PHE A 272 25.12 1.40 3.40
CA PHE A 272 25.98 0.40 2.75
C PHE A 272 27.20 1.08 2.10
#